data_9818676f6c43251d58786315fa36485d
#
_entry.id   9818676f6c43251d58786315fa36485d
#
_cell.length_a   1.000
_cell.length_b   1.000
_cell.length_c   1.000
_cell.angle_alpha   90.00
_cell.angle_beta   90.00
_cell.angle_gamma   90.00
#
_symmetry.space_group_name_H-M   'P 1'
#
loop_
_entity.id
_entity.type
_entity.pdbx_description
1 polymer ?
#
loop_
_entity_poly.entity_id
_entity_poly.type
_entity_poly.pdbx_seq_one_letter_code
_entity_poly.pdbx_strand_id
1 'polypeptide(L)'
;SDPLEQALLEMTKEAGEEPEMIRKGWKRLLELPFDSKRKYMGTLCIKGREQVLFVKGAADVLLPRCAYVVNPVFSGKRRPESAEGTSWGRPMLFSDKNRILQQNAVWSRKGMRVLALACRPLDQRKAGEDLAENLIFLGLAAMSDPPRPQSRRAVSEAEKAGIRTVMITGDHKATAVAVAADMGIFGSGDLAVTGTELEQMDEQELERNLEQISVYARVSPEHKIRIVEAWQRKGHITAMTGDGVNDAPALKKADIGIAMGKSGTEVSRDAADMILTDDNFATIIKAVANGR
;
A
#
# COMPACT_ATOMS: atom_id res chain seq x y z
N SER A 1 13.63 6.31 -5.45
CA SER A 1 13.33 6.31 -4.00
C SER A 1 12.02 5.58 -3.78
N ASP A 2 11.92 4.82 -2.71
CA ASP A 2 10.71 4.07 -2.33
C ASP A 2 9.54 5.06 -2.11
N PRO A 3 8.37 4.85 -2.73
CA PRO A 3 7.19 5.71 -2.55
C PRO A 3 6.79 5.91 -1.09
N LEU A 4 6.99 4.91 -0.23
CA LEU A 4 6.73 5.01 1.20
C LEU A 4 7.66 6.02 1.90
N GLU A 5 8.92 6.06 1.50
CA GLU A 5 9.87 7.02 2.05
C GLU A 5 9.57 8.45 1.60
N GLN A 6 9.12 8.60 0.35
CA GLN A 6 8.65 9.89 -0.16
C GLN A 6 7.45 10.41 0.62
N ALA A 7 6.45 9.56 0.85
CA ALA A 7 5.25 9.92 1.63
C ALA A 7 5.60 10.34 3.07
N LEU A 8 6.55 9.66 3.72
CA LEU A 8 7.03 10.05 5.05
C LEU A 8 7.75 11.42 5.05
N LEU A 9 8.51 11.72 3.98
CA LEU A 9 9.16 13.03 3.82
C LEU A 9 8.13 14.14 3.57
N GLU A 10 7.11 13.88 2.77
CA GLU A 10 6.00 14.82 2.52
C GLU A 10 5.23 15.10 3.81
N MET A 11 4.90 14.07 4.60
CA MET A 11 4.27 14.21 5.91
C MET A 11 5.09 15.11 6.84
N THR A 12 6.42 15.00 6.81
CA THR A 12 7.31 15.84 7.62
C THR A 12 7.23 17.31 7.18
N LYS A 13 7.17 17.58 5.88
CA LYS A 13 7.03 18.94 5.33
C LYS A 13 5.65 19.54 5.66
N GLU A 14 4.58 18.75 5.55
CA GLU A 14 3.23 19.16 5.92
C GLU A 14 3.12 19.50 7.41
N ALA A 15 3.92 18.84 8.26
CA ALA A 15 4.04 19.18 9.68
C ALA A 15 4.83 20.48 9.94
N GLY A 16 5.30 21.17 8.90
CA GLY A 16 6.07 22.41 8.99
C GLY A 16 7.56 22.22 9.27
N GLU A 17 8.05 21.00 9.10
CA GLU A 17 9.44 20.65 9.36
C GLU A 17 10.21 20.41 8.06
N GLU A 18 11.44 20.94 7.97
CA GLU A 18 12.31 20.70 6.82
C GLU A 18 13.17 19.43 7.02
N PRO A 19 12.95 18.34 6.24
CA PRO A 19 13.65 17.09 6.42
C PRO A 19 15.18 17.20 6.34
N GLU A 20 15.69 18.09 5.50
CA GLU A 20 17.13 18.34 5.36
C GLU A 20 17.72 19.00 6.60
N MET A 21 16.99 19.90 7.24
CA MET A 21 17.40 20.54 8.50
C MET A 21 17.42 19.54 9.64
N ILE A 22 16.42 18.63 9.72
CA ILE A 22 16.38 17.56 10.72
C ILE A 22 17.56 16.61 10.52
N ARG A 23 17.88 16.24 9.29
CA ARG A 23 19.01 15.37 8.94
C ARG A 23 20.37 16.02 9.26
N LYS A 24 20.44 17.34 9.27
CA LYS A 24 21.69 18.08 9.51
C LYS A 24 22.21 17.77 10.90
N GLY A 25 23.42 17.23 10.96
CA GLY A 25 24.06 16.82 12.22
C GLY A 25 23.84 15.35 12.61
N TRP A 26 22.94 14.63 11.97
CA TRP A 26 22.83 13.18 12.12
C TRP A 26 23.70 12.44 11.12
N LYS A 27 24.58 11.57 11.59
CA LYS A 27 25.41 10.69 10.75
C LYS A 27 24.90 9.25 10.87
N ARG A 28 24.62 8.61 9.75
CA ARG A 28 24.24 7.19 9.71
C ARG A 28 25.49 6.34 10.00
N LEU A 29 25.36 5.42 10.96
CA LEU A 29 26.40 4.48 11.36
C LEU A 29 26.18 3.08 10.81
N LEU A 30 24.92 2.61 10.85
CA LEU A 30 24.53 1.27 10.43
C LEU A 30 23.14 1.30 9.82
N GLU A 31 22.93 0.49 8.82
CA GLU A 31 21.60 0.21 8.25
C GLU A 31 21.29 -1.28 8.40
N LEU A 32 20.11 -1.56 8.92
CA LEU A 32 19.46 -2.86 8.90
C LEU A 32 18.45 -2.80 7.76
N PRO A 33 18.75 -3.34 6.56
CA PRO A 33 17.86 -3.24 5.42
C PRO A 33 16.55 -3.99 5.69
N PHE A 34 15.50 -3.63 4.97
CA PHE A 34 14.23 -4.35 5.04
C PHE A 34 14.43 -5.82 4.67
N ASP A 35 13.82 -6.68 5.46
CA ASP A 35 13.79 -8.12 5.22
C ASP A 35 12.35 -8.62 5.33
N SER A 36 11.89 -9.38 4.35
CA SER A 36 10.50 -9.86 4.26
C SER A 36 10.09 -10.81 5.39
N LYS A 37 11.06 -11.50 6.02
CA LYS A 37 10.82 -12.35 7.18
C LYS A 37 10.74 -11.52 8.46
N ARG A 38 11.63 -10.53 8.61
CA ARG A 38 11.65 -9.61 9.76
C ARG A 38 10.55 -8.55 9.69
N LYS A 39 10.11 -8.15 8.49
CA LYS A 39 9.07 -7.12 8.22
C LYS A 39 9.36 -5.76 8.84
N TYR A 40 10.61 -5.45 9.13
CA TYR A 40 11.06 -4.13 9.57
C TYR A 40 12.44 -3.80 9.01
N MET A 41 12.78 -2.53 9.03
CA MET A 41 14.10 -2.00 8.77
C MET A 41 14.51 -1.04 9.89
N GLY A 42 15.81 -0.81 10.03
CA GLY A 42 16.33 0.09 11.05
C GLY A 42 17.54 0.88 10.56
N THR A 43 17.74 2.05 11.13
CA THR A 43 18.92 2.88 10.86
C THR A 43 19.48 3.40 12.18
N LEU A 44 20.72 3.07 12.46
CA LEU A 44 21.46 3.62 13.60
C LEU A 44 22.10 4.93 13.18
N CYS A 45 21.76 6.00 13.87
CA CYS A 45 22.28 7.34 13.65
C CYS A 45 23.00 7.88 14.89
N ILE A 46 23.96 8.78 14.69
CA ILE A 46 24.67 9.51 15.75
C ILE A 46 24.58 11.01 15.50
N LYS A 47 24.36 11.75 16.62
CA LYS A 47 24.44 13.21 16.67
C LYS A 47 25.18 13.64 17.92
N GLY A 48 26.39 14.17 17.79
CA GLY A 48 27.27 14.44 18.92
C GLY A 48 27.63 13.14 19.65
N ARG A 49 27.20 13.00 20.91
CA ARG A 49 27.38 11.76 21.71
C ARG A 49 26.16 10.86 21.73
N GLU A 50 25.05 11.33 21.21
CA GLU A 50 23.77 10.60 21.22
C GLU A 50 23.70 9.63 20.03
N GLN A 51 23.47 8.35 20.34
CA GLN A 51 23.22 7.32 19.33
C GLN A 51 21.78 6.86 19.43
N VAL A 52 21.07 6.81 18.30
CA VAL A 52 19.68 6.39 18.24
C VAL A 52 19.48 5.43 17.09
N LEU A 53 18.88 4.27 17.39
CA LEU A 53 18.34 3.38 16.38
C LEU A 53 16.90 3.82 16.06
N PHE A 54 16.62 4.15 14.83
CA PHE A 54 15.28 4.37 14.31
C PHE A 54 14.82 3.13 13.56
N VAL A 55 13.60 2.67 13.85
CA VAL A 55 13.03 1.44 13.26
C VAL A 55 11.66 1.77 12.69
N LYS A 56 11.38 1.25 11.48
CA LYS A 56 10.04 1.28 10.89
C LYS A 56 9.67 -0.11 10.36
N GLY A 57 8.39 -0.48 10.46
CA GLY A 57 7.94 -1.79 10.02
C GLY A 57 6.47 -2.06 10.31
N ALA A 58 6.05 -3.31 10.14
CA ALA A 58 4.69 -3.74 10.42
C ALA A 58 4.37 -3.64 11.92
N ALA A 59 3.19 -3.13 12.26
CA ALA A 59 2.80 -2.89 13.65
C ALA A 59 2.72 -4.17 14.49
N ASP A 60 2.26 -5.27 13.91
CA ASP A 60 2.19 -6.59 14.53
C ASP A 60 3.57 -7.15 14.91
N VAL A 61 4.61 -6.73 14.20
CA VAL A 61 6.00 -7.17 14.42
C VAL A 61 6.75 -6.23 15.36
N LEU A 62 6.53 -4.92 15.27
CA LEU A 62 7.26 -3.95 16.10
C LEU A 62 6.68 -3.79 17.50
N LEU A 63 5.36 -3.88 17.67
CA LEU A 63 4.73 -3.70 19.00
C LEU A 63 5.20 -4.71 20.06
N PRO A 64 5.39 -6.01 19.76
CA PRO A 64 5.98 -6.94 20.74
C PRO A 64 7.37 -6.54 21.21
N ARG A 65 8.16 -5.87 20.36
CA ARG A 65 9.53 -5.41 20.62
C ARG A 65 9.60 -4.06 21.37
N CYS A 66 8.45 -3.40 21.53
CA CYS A 66 8.36 -2.13 22.23
C CYS A 66 8.07 -2.35 23.73
N ALA A 67 9.02 -1.93 24.59
CA ALA A 67 8.84 -1.89 26.02
C ALA A 67 8.28 -0.55 26.51
N TYR A 68 8.41 0.49 25.70
CA TYR A 68 8.03 1.86 26.03
C TYR A 68 7.16 2.49 24.94
N VAL A 69 6.41 3.51 25.32
CA VAL A 69 5.69 4.39 24.40
C VAL A 69 6.15 5.83 24.65
N VAL A 70 6.31 6.60 23.57
CA VAL A 70 6.74 8.00 23.68
C VAL A 70 5.81 8.79 24.57
N ASN A 71 6.38 9.67 25.40
CA ASN A 71 5.58 10.57 26.22
C ASN A 71 4.89 11.60 25.32
N PRO A 72 3.57 11.84 25.48
CA PRO A 72 2.81 12.80 24.66
C PRO A 72 3.27 14.26 24.80
N VAL A 73 4.20 14.55 25.69
CA VAL A 73 4.75 15.89 25.97
C VAL A 73 5.89 16.30 25.02
N PHE A 74 6.08 15.62 23.88
CA PHE A 74 7.04 16.05 22.85
C PHE A 74 6.60 17.30 22.05
N SER A 75 5.55 18.00 22.49
CA SER A 75 5.20 19.33 21.99
C SER A 75 6.02 20.44 22.67
N GLY A 76 7.34 20.43 22.48
CA GLY A 76 8.18 21.63 22.71
C GLY A 76 8.36 22.15 24.13
N LYS A 77 7.89 21.50 25.19
CA LYS A 77 8.04 21.93 26.58
C LYS A 77 8.72 20.88 27.45
N ARG A 78 9.65 21.34 28.28
CA ARG A 78 10.56 20.63 29.19
C ARG A 78 10.02 19.31 29.78
N ARG A 79 10.93 18.32 29.87
CA ARG A 79 10.84 17.05 30.59
C ARG A 79 10.30 17.19 32.01
N PRO A 80 9.43 16.28 32.49
CA PRO A 80 9.30 16.01 33.91
C PRO A 80 10.48 15.15 34.39
N GLU A 81 11.16 15.59 35.43
CA GLU A 81 12.35 14.94 36.04
C GLU A 81 12.05 13.68 36.85
N SER A 82 10.81 13.20 36.92
CA SER A 82 10.44 12.09 37.81
C SER A 82 9.32 11.22 37.21
N ALA A 83 9.69 10.18 36.49
CA ALA A 83 8.86 9.00 36.31
C ALA A 83 9.74 7.81 35.94
N GLU A 84 9.43 6.63 36.44
CA GLU A 84 9.99 5.37 36.03
C GLU A 84 9.85 5.24 34.50
N GLY A 85 10.95 5.30 33.76
CA GLY A 85 10.99 5.25 32.31
C GLY A 85 12.29 5.80 31.75
N THR A 86 12.50 5.64 30.46
CA THR A 86 13.57 6.35 29.77
C THR A 86 13.18 7.82 29.62
N SER A 87 14.16 8.68 29.46
CA SER A 87 13.92 10.12 29.22
C SER A 87 13.04 10.39 27.98
N TRP A 88 12.79 9.39 27.14
CA TRP A 88 12.06 9.46 25.87
C TRP A 88 10.66 8.85 25.95
N GLY A 89 10.39 7.96 26.92
CA GLY A 89 9.11 7.28 27.00
C GLY A 89 8.79 6.70 28.36
N ARG A 90 7.52 6.41 28.58
CA ARG A 90 7.00 5.66 29.72
C ARG A 90 6.84 4.17 29.38
N PRO A 91 6.79 3.27 30.37
CA PRO A 91 6.48 1.86 30.14
C PRO A 91 5.19 1.69 29.33
N MET A 92 5.21 0.78 28.37
CA MET A 92 4.07 0.47 27.52
C MET A 92 3.11 -0.46 28.28
N LEU A 93 1.87 -0.02 28.44
CA LEU A 93 0.81 -0.81 29.06
C LEU A 93 0.11 -1.71 28.04
N PHE A 94 -0.54 -2.76 28.52
CA PHE A 94 -1.37 -3.64 27.66
C PHE A 94 -2.49 -2.86 26.95
N SER A 95 -3.10 -1.89 27.63
CA SER A 95 -4.10 -1.00 27.04
C SER A 95 -3.55 -0.16 25.86
N ASP A 96 -2.28 0.26 25.93
CA ASP A 96 -1.62 0.99 24.85
C ASP A 96 -1.50 0.08 23.61
N LYS A 97 -0.99 -1.15 23.80
CA LYS A 97 -0.84 -2.14 22.72
C LYS A 97 -2.18 -2.41 22.04
N ASN A 98 -3.24 -2.64 22.81
CA ASN A 98 -4.57 -2.90 22.26
C ASN A 98 -5.11 -1.72 21.46
N ARG A 99 -4.97 -0.48 21.97
CA ARG A 99 -5.41 0.73 21.27
C ARG A 99 -4.65 0.92 19.96
N ILE A 100 -3.34 0.68 19.94
CA ILE A 100 -2.52 0.80 18.74
C ILE A 100 -2.92 -0.26 17.70
N LEU A 101 -3.12 -1.51 18.12
CA LEU A 101 -3.57 -2.59 17.22
C LEU A 101 -4.96 -2.34 16.66
N GLN A 102 -5.89 -1.84 17.49
CA GLN A 102 -7.22 -1.44 17.01
C GLN A 102 -7.14 -0.33 15.97
N GLN A 103 -6.33 0.71 16.22
CA GLN A 103 -6.13 1.80 15.27
C GLN A 103 -5.49 1.32 13.97
N ASN A 104 -4.47 0.45 14.06
CA ASN A 104 -3.87 -0.20 12.90
C ASN A 104 -4.92 -0.97 12.08
N ALA A 105 -5.76 -1.77 12.76
CA ALA A 105 -6.84 -2.53 12.10
C ALA A 105 -7.90 -1.62 11.45
N VAL A 106 -8.26 -0.49 12.08
CA VAL A 106 -9.20 0.49 11.51
C VAL A 106 -8.63 1.09 10.21
N TRP A 107 -7.38 1.52 10.21
CA TRP A 107 -6.76 2.12 9.03
C TRP A 107 -6.49 1.09 7.93
N SER A 108 -6.04 -0.12 8.29
CA SER A 108 -5.84 -1.20 7.33
C SER A 108 -7.14 -1.62 6.64
N ARG A 109 -8.28 -1.63 7.38
CA ARG A 109 -9.62 -1.89 6.78
C ARG A 109 -10.07 -0.81 5.82
N LYS A 110 -9.57 0.42 5.97
CA LYS A 110 -9.78 1.52 5.00
C LYS A 110 -8.83 1.46 3.81
N GLY A 111 -8.05 0.40 3.65
CA GLY A 111 -7.10 0.24 2.56
C GLY A 111 -5.79 1.01 2.73
N MET A 112 -5.55 1.60 3.91
CA MET A 112 -4.31 2.33 4.15
C MET A 112 -3.17 1.36 4.45
N ARG A 113 -1.98 1.64 3.91
CA ARG A 113 -0.74 0.99 4.33
C ARG A 113 -0.26 1.65 5.63
N VAL A 114 -0.16 0.87 6.70
CA VAL A 114 0.20 1.36 8.02
C VAL A 114 1.59 0.89 8.40
N LEU A 115 2.44 1.84 8.79
CA LEU A 115 3.77 1.58 9.35
C LEU A 115 3.81 1.99 10.81
N ALA A 116 4.36 1.13 11.65
CA ALA A 116 4.78 1.48 12.99
C ALA A 116 6.18 2.11 12.96
N LEU A 117 6.36 3.15 13.75
CA LEU A 117 7.61 3.85 13.93
C LEU A 117 8.06 3.70 15.39
N ALA A 118 9.31 3.37 15.59
CA ALA A 118 9.90 3.19 16.91
C ALA A 118 11.36 3.68 16.92
N CYS A 119 11.90 3.93 18.10
CA CYS A 119 13.32 4.24 18.27
C CYS A 119 13.89 3.59 19.53
N ARG A 120 15.22 3.54 19.62
CA ARG A 120 15.94 3.15 20.83
C ARG A 120 17.19 4.02 20.96
N PRO A 121 17.30 4.89 21.98
CA PRO A 121 18.55 5.51 22.36
C PRO A 121 19.54 4.45 22.88
N LEU A 122 20.79 4.54 22.44
CA LEU A 122 21.85 3.60 22.80
C LEU A 122 22.94 4.33 23.58
N ASP A 123 22.95 4.17 24.90
CA ASP A 123 23.96 4.80 25.76
C ASP A 123 25.30 4.02 25.74
N GLN A 124 25.27 2.71 25.59
CA GLN A 124 26.43 1.82 25.40
C GLN A 124 26.02 0.55 24.64
N ARG A 125 26.83 0.13 23.67
CA ARG A 125 26.66 -1.18 23.01
C ARG A 125 27.02 -2.30 23.97
N LYS A 126 26.04 -3.14 24.33
CA LYS A 126 26.33 -4.48 24.86
C LYS A 126 26.48 -5.43 23.68
N ALA A 127 27.61 -6.09 23.57
CA ALA A 127 27.84 -7.11 22.52
C ALA A 127 26.82 -8.24 22.69
N GLY A 128 26.12 -8.60 21.59
CA GLY A 128 25.15 -9.71 21.58
C GLY A 128 23.68 -9.35 21.79
N GLU A 129 23.34 -8.08 22.06
CA GLU A 129 21.92 -7.65 22.11
C GLU A 129 21.33 -7.46 20.69
N ASP A 130 20.10 -7.95 20.51
CA ASP A 130 19.29 -7.54 19.35
C ASP A 130 18.96 -6.05 19.47
N LEU A 131 19.51 -5.24 18.57
CA LEU A 131 19.33 -3.78 18.60
C LEU A 131 17.86 -3.36 18.49
N ALA A 132 17.00 -4.21 17.89
CA ALA A 132 15.58 -3.94 17.69
C ALA A 132 14.70 -4.48 18.85
N GLU A 133 15.22 -4.62 20.05
CA GLU A 133 14.47 -4.93 21.27
C GLU A 133 14.42 -3.73 22.22
N ASN A 134 13.48 -3.74 23.15
CA ASN A 134 13.25 -2.65 24.11
C ASN A 134 13.06 -1.28 23.46
N LEU A 135 12.33 -1.27 22.36
CA LEU A 135 12.05 -0.07 21.59
C LEU A 135 11.06 0.85 22.30
N ILE A 136 11.13 2.12 21.96
CA ILE A 136 10.14 3.14 22.30
C ILE A 136 9.25 3.33 21.10
N PHE A 137 7.97 2.99 21.20
CA PHE A 137 6.99 3.20 20.16
C PHE A 137 6.71 4.70 20.00
N LEU A 138 6.87 5.22 18.79
CA LEU A 138 6.68 6.63 18.45
C LEU A 138 5.29 6.91 17.90
N GLY A 139 4.75 6.01 17.09
CA GLY A 139 3.45 6.21 16.46
C GLY A 139 3.19 5.27 15.28
N LEU A 140 2.02 5.42 14.69
CA LEU A 140 1.65 4.82 13.42
C LEU A 140 1.63 5.92 12.34
N ALA A 141 2.20 5.63 11.19
CA ALA A 141 2.01 6.41 9.97
C ALA A 141 1.12 5.59 9.01
N ALA A 142 -0.01 6.17 8.62
CA ALA A 142 -0.93 5.56 7.67
C ALA A 142 -0.86 6.32 6.34
N MET A 143 -0.66 5.59 5.27
CA MET A 143 -0.53 6.13 3.92
C MET A 143 -1.58 5.49 3.03
N SER A 144 -2.23 6.27 2.22
CA SER A 144 -3.09 5.80 1.14
C SER A 144 -2.56 6.37 -0.18
N ASP A 145 -2.67 5.59 -1.23
CA ASP A 145 -2.48 6.07 -2.59
C ASP A 145 -3.88 6.27 -3.18
N PRO A 146 -4.43 7.50 -3.12
CA PRO A 146 -5.78 7.74 -3.58
C PRO A 146 -5.84 7.61 -5.11
N PRO A 147 -6.94 7.09 -5.65
CA PRO A 147 -7.14 7.07 -7.09
C PRO A 147 -7.02 8.48 -7.68
N ARG A 148 -6.37 8.59 -8.83
CA ARG A 148 -6.26 9.87 -9.52
C ARG A 148 -7.66 10.42 -9.83
N PRO A 149 -7.96 11.72 -9.57
CA PRO A 149 -9.29 12.29 -9.83
C PRO A 149 -9.77 12.09 -11.27
N GLN A 150 -8.84 12.06 -12.22
CA GLN A 150 -9.10 11.80 -13.64
C GLN A 150 -9.62 10.38 -13.88
N SER A 151 -9.12 9.38 -13.13
CA SER A 151 -9.55 7.98 -13.28
C SER A 151 -11.01 7.80 -12.85
N ARG A 152 -11.45 8.46 -11.78
CA ARG A 152 -12.85 8.44 -11.35
C ARG A 152 -13.78 9.00 -12.44
N ARG A 153 -13.41 10.12 -13.06
CA ARG A 153 -14.18 10.69 -14.17
C ARG A 153 -14.23 9.75 -15.36
N ALA A 154 -13.10 9.14 -15.71
CA ALA A 154 -13.02 8.19 -16.81
C ALA A 154 -13.89 6.95 -16.57
N VAL A 155 -13.94 6.40 -15.36
CA VAL A 155 -14.84 5.29 -15.00
C VAL A 155 -16.31 5.71 -15.22
N SER A 156 -16.71 6.89 -14.74
CA SER A 156 -18.08 7.38 -14.94
C SER A 156 -18.41 7.63 -16.42
N GLU A 157 -17.46 8.09 -17.22
CA GLU A 157 -17.64 8.26 -18.67
C GLU A 157 -17.73 6.91 -19.39
N ALA A 158 -16.91 5.92 -19.00
CA ALA A 158 -16.98 4.55 -19.48
C ALA A 158 -18.36 3.95 -19.25
N GLU A 159 -18.88 4.05 -18.02
CA GLU A 159 -20.19 3.53 -17.65
C GLU A 159 -21.32 4.17 -18.48
N LYS A 160 -21.31 5.50 -18.67
CA LYS A 160 -22.26 6.21 -19.54
C LYS A 160 -22.17 5.75 -20.99
N ALA A 161 -21.00 5.31 -21.43
CA ALA A 161 -20.78 4.75 -22.76
C ALA A 161 -21.14 3.27 -22.87
N GLY A 162 -21.68 2.64 -21.82
CA GLY A 162 -22.03 1.22 -21.75
C GLY A 162 -20.81 0.30 -21.59
N ILE A 163 -19.67 0.83 -21.14
CA ILE A 163 -18.45 0.07 -20.87
C ILE A 163 -18.38 -0.24 -19.39
N ARG A 164 -18.46 -1.49 -19.01
CA ARG A 164 -18.29 -1.94 -17.64
C ARG A 164 -16.82 -1.96 -17.27
N THR A 165 -16.49 -1.28 -16.16
CA THR A 165 -15.15 -1.32 -15.57
C THR A 165 -15.11 -2.35 -14.45
N VAL A 166 -14.07 -3.21 -14.45
CA VAL A 166 -13.84 -4.25 -13.44
C VAL A 166 -12.44 -4.06 -12.88
N MET A 167 -12.30 -4.12 -11.56
CA MET A 167 -11.01 -3.99 -10.88
C MET A 167 -10.41 -5.38 -10.65
N ILE A 168 -9.18 -5.57 -11.14
CA ILE A 168 -8.40 -6.80 -10.96
C ILE A 168 -7.07 -6.41 -10.32
N THR A 169 -6.78 -6.90 -9.09
CA THR A 169 -5.61 -6.47 -8.33
C THR A 169 -4.98 -7.60 -7.51
N GLY A 170 -3.68 -7.46 -7.22
CA GLY A 170 -2.96 -8.27 -6.24
C GLY A 170 -3.21 -7.83 -4.79
N ASP A 171 -3.88 -6.71 -4.56
CA ASP A 171 -4.14 -6.14 -3.25
C ASP A 171 -5.13 -6.98 -2.43
N HIS A 172 -5.19 -6.67 -1.14
CA HIS A 172 -6.15 -7.27 -0.22
C HIS A 172 -7.58 -6.88 -0.58
N LYS A 173 -8.56 -7.82 -0.44
CA LYS A 173 -9.97 -7.62 -0.78
C LYS A 173 -10.56 -6.31 -0.20
N ALA A 174 -10.29 -6.04 1.09
CA ALA A 174 -10.79 -4.83 1.74
C ALA A 174 -10.24 -3.53 1.12
N THR A 175 -8.95 -3.52 0.76
CA THR A 175 -8.30 -2.39 0.07
C THR A 175 -8.89 -2.21 -1.32
N ALA A 176 -8.98 -3.28 -2.10
CA ALA A 176 -9.51 -3.27 -3.45
C ALA A 176 -10.96 -2.76 -3.49
N VAL A 177 -11.82 -3.22 -2.57
CA VAL A 177 -13.21 -2.75 -2.44
C VAL A 177 -13.27 -1.26 -2.09
N ALA A 178 -12.44 -0.79 -1.15
CA ALA A 178 -12.41 0.62 -0.77
C ALA A 178 -12.02 1.53 -1.95
N VAL A 179 -10.97 1.15 -2.70
CA VAL A 179 -10.52 1.88 -3.89
C VAL A 179 -11.56 1.82 -5.00
N ALA A 180 -12.14 0.65 -5.27
CA ALA A 180 -13.16 0.47 -6.29
C ALA A 180 -14.43 1.28 -5.99
N ALA A 181 -14.85 1.33 -4.73
CA ALA A 181 -15.99 2.16 -4.29
C ALA A 181 -15.69 3.65 -4.47
N ASP A 182 -14.48 4.10 -4.11
CA ASP A 182 -14.05 5.48 -4.33
C ASP A 182 -14.02 5.86 -5.81
N MET A 183 -13.67 4.92 -6.68
CA MET A 183 -13.68 5.12 -8.14
C MET A 183 -15.07 5.01 -8.79
N GLY A 184 -16.08 4.54 -8.07
CA GLY A 184 -17.42 4.26 -8.63
C GLY A 184 -17.53 2.92 -9.37
N ILE A 185 -16.54 2.03 -9.24
CA ILE A 185 -16.55 0.68 -9.84
C ILE A 185 -17.37 -0.29 -8.97
N PHE A 186 -17.42 -0.08 -7.65
CA PHE A 186 -18.08 -0.97 -6.70
C PHE A 186 -19.22 -0.24 -5.99
N GLY A 187 -20.43 -0.79 -6.06
CA GLY A 187 -21.65 -0.23 -5.49
C GLY A 187 -22.51 -1.26 -4.77
N SER A 188 -23.76 -0.87 -4.45
CA SER A 188 -24.71 -1.74 -3.80
C SER A 188 -25.13 -2.89 -4.73
N GLY A 189 -24.98 -4.13 -4.26
CA GLY A 189 -25.27 -5.33 -5.03
C GLY A 189 -24.08 -5.92 -5.78
N ASP A 190 -22.94 -5.22 -5.85
CA ASP A 190 -21.73 -5.74 -6.45
C ASP A 190 -21.03 -6.75 -5.54
N LEU A 191 -20.36 -7.70 -6.15
CA LEU A 191 -19.55 -8.72 -5.51
C LEU A 191 -18.06 -8.42 -5.65
N ALA A 192 -17.31 -8.72 -4.58
CA ALA A 192 -15.86 -8.76 -4.61
C ALA A 192 -15.39 -10.20 -4.32
N VAL A 193 -14.48 -10.71 -5.14
CA VAL A 193 -14.01 -12.11 -5.09
C VAL A 193 -12.50 -12.12 -4.94
N THR A 194 -11.97 -13.00 -4.09
CA THR A 194 -10.53 -13.27 -4.00
C THR A 194 -10.10 -14.35 -4.99
N GLY A 195 -8.79 -14.44 -5.28
CA GLY A 195 -8.25 -15.51 -6.11
C GLY A 195 -8.64 -16.91 -5.58
N THR A 196 -8.58 -17.12 -4.27
CA THR A 196 -8.98 -18.40 -3.64
C THR A 196 -10.49 -18.69 -3.80
N GLU A 197 -11.35 -17.69 -3.65
CA GLU A 197 -12.79 -17.84 -3.92
C GLU A 197 -13.04 -18.11 -5.41
N LEU A 198 -12.30 -17.46 -6.30
CA LEU A 198 -12.38 -17.69 -7.75
C LEU A 198 -11.93 -19.10 -8.15
N GLU A 199 -10.90 -19.67 -7.49
CA GLU A 199 -10.46 -21.06 -7.73
C GLU A 199 -11.53 -22.10 -7.36
N GLN A 200 -12.36 -21.79 -6.37
CA GLN A 200 -13.45 -22.68 -5.92
C GLN A 200 -14.69 -22.61 -6.83
N MET A 201 -14.84 -21.55 -7.61
CA MET A 201 -15.95 -21.42 -8.58
C MET A 201 -15.68 -22.29 -9.80
N ASP A 202 -16.67 -23.05 -10.23
CA ASP A 202 -16.67 -23.66 -11.55
C ASP A 202 -16.95 -22.60 -12.66
N GLU A 203 -16.80 -22.98 -13.93
CA GLU A 203 -17.00 -22.05 -15.05
C GLU A 203 -18.44 -21.53 -15.13
N GLN A 204 -19.41 -22.37 -14.84
CA GLN A 204 -20.83 -21.98 -14.88
C GLN A 204 -21.18 -21.02 -13.73
N GLU A 205 -20.61 -21.23 -12.56
CA GLU A 205 -20.80 -20.35 -11.42
C GLU A 205 -20.15 -18.99 -11.66
N LEU A 206 -18.93 -18.97 -12.22
CA LEU A 206 -18.25 -17.73 -12.61
C LEU A 206 -19.08 -16.97 -13.64
N GLU A 207 -19.56 -17.63 -14.69
CA GLU A 207 -20.39 -16.98 -15.72
C GLU A 207 -21.71 -16.43 -15.20
N ARG A 208 -22.38 -17.13 -14.26
CA ARG A 208 -23.60 -16.63 -13.63
C ARG A 208 -23.39 -15.36 -12.82
N ASN A 209 -22.26 -15.28 -12.11
CA ASN A 209 -21.95 -14.17 -11.21
C ASN A 209 -21.14 -13.06 -11.89
N LEU A 210 -20.65 -13.25 -13.12
CA LEU A 210 -19.69 -12.41 -13.79
C LEU A 210 -20.10 -10.93 -13.83
N GLU A 211 -21.38 -10.66 -14.11
CA GLU A 211 -21.92 -9.30 -14.17
C GLU A 211 -22.11 -8.65 -12.80
N GLN A 212 -22.11 -9.44 -11.72
CA GLN A 212 -22.19 -8.92 -10.37
C GLN A 212 -20.80 -8.69 -9.76
N ILE A 213 -19.77 -9.39 -10.26
CA ILE A 213 -18.42 -9.24 -9.72
C ILE A 213 -17.77 -8.01 -10.35
N SER A 214 -17.52 -7.01 -9.52
CA SER A 214 -16.83 -5.77 -9.91
C SER A 214 -15.39 -5.71 -9.43
N VAL A 215 -15.00 -6.57 -8.46
CA VAL A 215 -13.65 -6.57 -7.87
C VAL A 215 -13.11 -7.99 -7.75
N TYR A 216 -11.94 -8.23 -8.32
CA TYR A 216 -11.14 -9.43 -8.11
C TYR A 216 -9.85 -9.06 -7.40
N ALA A 217 -9.65 -9.59 -6.18
CA ALA A 217 -8.55 -9.27 -5.28
C ALA A 217 -7.62 -10.46 -5.05
N ARG A 218 -6.33 -10.23 -4.80
CA ARG A 218 -5.31 -11.28 -4.60
C ARG A 218 -5.30 -12.34 -5.70
N VAL A 219 -5.42 -11.91 -6.93
CA VAL A 219 -5.44 -12.78 -8.10
C VAL A 219 -4.04 -13.05 -8.64
N SER A 220 -3.83 -14.27 -9.15
CA SER A 220 -2.64 -14.68 -9.89
C SER A 220 -2.76 -14.31 -11.40
N PRO A 221 -1.68 -14.42 -12.18
CA PRO A 221 -1.75 -14.22 -13.63
C PRO A 221 -2.76 -15.13 -14.33
N GLU A 222 -2.87 -16.38 -13.91
CA GLU A 222 -3.82 -17.37 -14.46
C GLU A 222 -5.27 -16.94 -14.21
N HIS A 223 -5.54 -16.38 -13.04
CA HIS A 223 -6.86 -15.84 -12.72
C HIS A 223 -7.27 -14.69 -13.66
N LYS A 224 -6.31 -13.82 -14.02
CA LYS A 224 -6.56 -12.71 -14.95
C LYS A 224 -6.98 -13.21 -16.33
N ILE A 225 -6.31 -14.25 -16.84
CA ILE A 225 -6.67 -14.90 -18.10
C ILE A 225 -8.08 -15.48 -18.00
N ARG A 226 -8.37 -16.22 -16.94
CA ARG A 226 -9.67 -16.86 -16.71
C ARG A 226 -10.82 -15.84 -16.69
N ILE A 227 -10.60 -14.68 -16.05
CA ILE A 227 -11.59 -13.59 -16.00
C ILE A 227 -11.85 -13.04 -17.41
N VAL A 228 -10.79 -12.76 -18.19
CA VAL A 228 -10.90 -12.27 -19.56
C VAL A 228 -11.68 -13.27 -20.41
N GLU A 229 -11.33 -14.56 -20.35
CA GLU A 229 -12.03 -15.62 -21.09
C GLU A 229 -13.50 -15.76 -20.72
N ALA A 230 -13.84 -15.61 -19.44
CA ALA A 230 -15.23 -15.66 -18.99
C ALA A 230 -16.08 -14.54 -19.61
N TRP A 231 -15.53 -13.31 -19.67
CA TRP A 231 -16.19 -12.19 -20.34
C TRP A 231 -16.32 -12.41 -21.86
N GLN A 232 -15.28 -12.93 -22.51
CA GLN A 232 -15.28 -13.25 -23.93
C GLN A 232 -16.30 -14.35 -24.27
N ARG A 233 -16.42 -15.41 -23.43
CA ARG A 233 -17.43 -16.47 -23.62
C ARG A 233 -18.87 -15.96 -23.56
N LYS A 234 -19.11 -14.90 -22.78
CA LYS A 234 -20.39 -14.18 -22.74
C LYS A 234 -20.62 -13.25 -23.93
N GLY A 235 -19.69 -13.18 -24.86
CA GLY A 235 -19.80 -12.35 -26.06
C GLY A 235 -19.42 -10.89 -25.90
N HIS A 236 -18.74 -10.54 -24.78
CA HIS A 236 -18.24 -9.19 -24.57
C HIS A 236 -16.86 -8.99 -25.21
N ILE A 237 -16.64 -7.80 -25.76
CA ILE A 237 -15.31 -7.35 -26.20
C ILE A 237 -14.57 -6.86 -24.94
N THR A 238 -13.41 -7.42 -24.68
CA THR A 238 -12.64 -7.17 -23.47
C THR A 238 -11.43 -6.28 -23.75
N ALA A 239 -11.24 -5.25 -22.94
CA ALA A 239 -9.99 -4.49 -22.85
C ALA A 239 -9.32 -4.77 -21.52
N MET A 240 -8.07 -5.22 -21.55
CA MET A 240 -7.27 -5.48 -20.34
C MET A 240 -6.16 -4.45 -20.22
N THR A 241 -6.04 -3.84 -19.03
CA THR A 241 -4.94 -2.91 -18.72
C THR A 241 -3.95 -3.57 -17.76
N GLY A 242 -2.65 -3.33 -17.95
CA GLY A 242 -1.62 -3.87 -17.08
C GLY A 242 -0.29 -3.14 -17.23
N ASP A 243 0.58 -3.28 -16.22
CA ASP A 243 1.90 -2.66 -16.18
C ASP A 243 3.03 -3.65 -15.85
N GLY A 244 2.68 -4.82 -15.33
CA GLY A 244 3.63 -5.83 -14.87
C GLY A 244 3.84 -7.00 -15.82
N VAL A 245 4.92 -7.75 -15.60
CA VAL A 245 5.19 -9.03 -16.30
C VAL A 245 4.04 -10.02 -16.09
N ASN A 246 3.42 -9.99 -14.92
CA ASN A 246 2.29 -10.85 -14.55
C ASN A 246 0.99 -10.53 -15.31
N ASP A 247 0.91 -9.37 -15.97
CA ASP A 247 -0.23 -8.96 -16.76
C ASP A 247 -0.13 -9.38 -18.22
N ALA A 248 1.08 -9.58 -18.72
CA ALA A 248 1.35 -9.83 -20.12
C ALA A 248 0.52 -10.98 -20.74
N PRO A 249 0.33 -12.14 -20.08
CA PRO A 249 -0.52 -13.20 -20.64
C PRO A 249 -1.99 -12.78 -20.78
N ALA A 250 -2.52 -12.01 -19.82
CA ALA A 250 -3.90 -11.53 -19.87
C ALA A 250 -4.07 -10.36 -20.86
N LEU A 251 -3.06 -9.49 -20.99
CA LEU A 251 -3.02 -8.46 -22.06
C LEU A 251 -3.11 -9.09 -23.44
N LYS A 252 -2.31 -10.13 -23.70
CA LYS A 252 -2.30 -10.84 -24.97
C LYS A 252 -3.59 -11.62 -25.23
N LYS A 253 -4.31 -12.04 -24.18
CA LYS A 253 -5.54 -12.81 -24.26
C LYS A 253 -6.77 -11.93 -24.53
N ALA A 254 -6.78 -10.72 -24.04
CA ALA A 254 -7.88 -9.77 -24.25
C ALA A 254 -8.05 -9.43 -25.74
N ASP A 255 -9.22 -8.92 -26.12
CA ASP A 255 -9.45 -8.42 -27.47
C ASP A 255 -8.65 -7.13 -27.72
N ILE A 256 -8.36 -6.38 -26.66
CA ILE A 256 -7.49 -5.20 -26.68
C ILE A 256 -6.62 -5.21 -25.42
N GLY A 257 -5.33 -5.52 -25.54
CA GLY A 257 -4.34 -5.37 -24.49
C GLY A 257 -3.81 -3.94 -24.42
N ILE A 258 -3.78 -3.34 -23.23
CA ILE A 258 -3.35 -1.95 -23.03
C ILE A 258 -2.25 -1.91 -21.94
N ALA A 259 -1.04 -1.49 -22.32
CA ALA A 259 0.07 -1.37 -21.38
C ALA A 259 0.35 0.09 -21.00
N MET A 260 0.89 0.27 -19.79
CA MET A 260 1.42 1.56 -19.34
C MET A 260 2.76 1.85 -20.02
N GLY A 261 2.96 3.08 -20.51
CA GLY A 261 4.14 3.44 -21.27
C GLY A 261 5.34 3.80 -20.38
N LYS A 262 5.10 4.51 -19.27
CA LYS A 262 6.13 4.98 -18.33
C LYS A 262 6.42 3.95 -17.24
N SER A 263 5.37 3.48 -16.56
CA SER A 263 5.48 2.52 -15.44
C SER A 263 5.49 1.06 -15.92
N GLY A 264 5.01 0.78 -17.14
CA GLY A 264 4.92 -0.56 -17.68
C GLY A 264 6.28 -1.20 -17.94
N THR A 265 6.37 -2.51 -17.70
CA THR A 265 7.56 -3.30 -18.06
C THR A 265 7.63 -3.49 -19.57
N GLU A 266 8.84 -3.78 -20.08
CA GLU A 266 9.03 -4.10 -21.50
C GLU A 266 8.14 -5.27 -21.94
N VAL A 267 8.06 -6.31 -21.11
CA VAL A 267 7.23 -7.50 -21.37
C VAL A 267 5.74 -7.15 -21.48
N SER A 268 5.21 -6.26 -20.64
CA SER A 268 3.81 -5.84 -20.75
C SER A 268 3.56 -4.99 -21.99
N ARG A 269 4.49 -4.13 -22.37
CA ARG A 269 4.41 -3.33 -23.60
C ARG A 269 4.44 -4.19 -24.86
N ASP A 270 5.29 -5.21 -24.89
CA ASP A 270 5.41 -6.13 -26.02
C ASP A 270 4.16 -7.04 -26.20
N ALA A 271 3.44 -7.28 -25.09
CA ALA A 271 2.22 -8.09 -25.10
C ALA A 271 0.96 -7.29 -25.44
N ALA A 272 1.01 -5.96 -25.46
CA ALA A 272 -0.13 -5.08 -25.60
C ALA A 272 -0.34 -4.62 -27.06
N ASP A 273 -1.60 -4.37 -27.43
CA ASP A 273 -1.99 -3.76 -28.72
C ASP A 273 -1.89 -2.23 -28.68
N MET A 274 -2.00 -1.65 -27.48
CA MET A 274 -1.97 -0.21 -27.24
C MET A 274 -1.04 0.14 -26.06
N ILE A 275 -0.29 1.23 -26.17
CA ILE A 275 0.57 1.74 -25.11
C ILE A 275 0.11 3.14 -24.73
N LEU A 276 -0.19 3.34 -23.42
CA LEU A 276 -0.56 4.64 -22.86
C LEU A 276 0.70 5.42 -22.51
N THR A 277 1.10 6.35 -23.33
CA THR A 277 2.34 7.15 -23.13
C THR A 277 2.28 8.08 -21.92
N ASP A 278 1.10 8.40 -21.43
CA ASP A 278 0.85 9.24 -20.26
C ASP A 278 0.48 8.47 -18.98
N ASP A 279 0.39 7.14 -19.06
CA ASP A 279 -0.07 6.24 -17.99
C ASP A 279 -1.43 6.66 -17.39
N ASN A 280 -2.31 7.19 -18.22
CA ASN A 280 -3.57 7.74 -17.77
C ASN A 280 -4.76 6.92 -18.30
N PHE A 281 -5.49 6.26 -17.42
CA PHE A 281 -6.69 5.49 -17.75
C PHE A 281 -7.73 6.32 -18.52
N ALA A 282 -7.84 7.63 -18.25
CA ALA A 282 -8.76 8.50 -18.98
C ALA A 282 -8.47 8.60 -20.49
N THR A 283 -7.23 8.32 -20.91
CA THR A 283 -6.85 8.32 -22.32
C THR A 283 -7.47 7.15 -23.07
N ILE A 284 -7.75 6.02 -22.39
CA ILE A 284 -8.49 4.88 -22.99
C ILE A 284 -9.89 5.33 -23.41
N ILE A 285 -10.59 6.05 -22.56
CA ILE A 285 -11.97 6.50 -22.84
C ILE A 285 -11.99 7.49 -24.00
N LYS A 286 -10.98 8.37 -24.09
CA LYS A 286 -10.81 9.25 -25.25
C LYS A 286 -10.57 8.48 -26.54
N ALA A 287 -9.74 7.43 -26.49
CA ALA A 287 -9.49 6.57 -27.65
C ALA A 287 -10.77 5.87 -28.13
N VAL A 288 -11.57 5.35 -27.19
CA VAL A 288 -12.89 4.75 -27.51
C VAL A 288 -13.83 5.79 -28.14
N ALA A 289 -13.89 6.99 -27.60
CA ALA A 289 -14.74 8.08 -28.13
C ALA A 289 -14.32 8.49 -29.54
N ASN A 290 -13.01 8.49 -29.84
CA ASN A 290 -12.49 8.82 -31.18
C ASN A 290 -12.67 7.69 -32.20
N GLY A 291 -12.80 6.43 -31.72
CA GLY A 291 -12.99 5.26 -32.57
C GLY A 291 -14.45 4.97 -32.91
N ARG A 292 -15.41 5.63 -32.26
CA ARG A 292 -16.86 5.56 -32.53
C ARG A 292 -17.29 6.67 -33.46
#